data_174aefe899544a0e7484a7c9da9a12bf
#
_entry.id   174aefe899544a0e7484a7c9da9a12bf
#
_cell.length_a   1.000
_cell.length_b   1.000
_cell.length_c   1.000
_cell.angle_alpha   90.00
_cell.angle_beta   90.00
_cell.angle_gamma   90.00
#
_symmetry.space_group_name_H-M   'P 1'
#
loop_
_entity.id
_entity.type
_entity.pdbx_description
1 polymer ?
#
loop_
_entity_poly.entity_id
_entity_poly.type
_entity_poly.pdbx_seq_one_letter_code
_entity_poly.pdbx_strand_id
1 'polypeptide(L)'
;MNYIGLSAYDTANGPGVRVSLFVSGCTLRCKGCFNKESWSFTAGRPFTAETEAQIMKALDSKWIAGFSLLGGDPFEPEHEAVLAGLLERIKERFPDKTVWAWTGRTFKHVEKSRLLPYIDQLVDGAYVQKLHLEKQGAWRGSSNQRIIPLYQGRIDESPAAQAEAAAAEAEH
;
A
#
# COMPACT_ATOMS: atom_id res chain seq x y z
N MET A 1 -0.87 14.66 8.46
CA MET A 1 -1.01 13.91 7.18
C MET A 1 -2.43 14.06 6.65
N ASN A 2 -2.56 14.23 5.35
CA ASN A 2 -3.87 14.20 4.68
C ASN A 2 -4.05 12.91 3.86
N TYR A 3 -5.29 12.61 3.49
CA TYR A 3 -5.64 11.52 2.60
C TYR A 3 -6.75 11.93 1.64
N ILE A 4 -6.76 11.38 0.43
CA ILE A 4 -7.76 11.70 -0.61
C ILE A 4 -8.89 10.66 -0.67
N GLY A 5 -8.69 9.47 -0.15
CA GLY A 5 -9.70 8.41 -0.20
C GLY A 5 -9.54 7.37 0.89
N LEU A 6 -10.68 6.84 1.32
CA LEU A 6 -10.79 5.68 2.19
C LEU A 6 -11.91 4.80 1.65
N SER A 7 -11.58 3.56 1.31
CA SER A 7 -12.55 2.55 0.89
C SER A 7 -12.60 1.43 1.91
N ALA A 8 -13.80 1.14 2.41
CA ALA A 8 -14.03 0.02 3.33
C ALA A 8 -14.16 -1.34 2.61
N TYR A 9 -14.41 -1.32 1.30
CA TYR A 9 -14.64 -2.51 0.47
C TYR A 9 -13.98 -2.32 -0.89
N ASP A 10 -12.68 -2.57 -0.96
CA ASP A 10 -11.87 -2.42 -2.15
C ASP A 10 -11.44 -3.80 -2.66
N THR A 11 -11.66 -4.06 -3.94
CA THR A 11 -11.24 -5.30 -4.64
C THR A 11 -10.19 -5.03 -5.71
N ALA A 12 -9.75 -3.78 -5.87
CA ALA A 12 -8.82 -3.37 -6.91
C ALA A 12 -7.36 -3.29 -6.44
N ASN A 13 -7.12 -3.23 -5.14
CA ASN A 13 -5.80 -2.97 -4.59
C ASN A 13 -5.33 -4.10 -3.66
N GLY A 14 -5.03 -5.25 -4.24
CA GLY A 14 -4.57 -6.46 -3.57
C GLY A 14 -5.64 -7.56 -3.52
N PRO A 15 -5.28 -8.78 -3.14
CA PRO A 15 -6.18 -9.94 -3.17
C PRO A 15 -7.28 -9.85 -2.12
N GLY A 16 -8.46 -10.35 -2.45
CA GLY A 16 -9.64 -10.34 -1.59
C GLY A 16 -10.30 -8.98 -1.48
N VAL A 17 -11.21 -8.83 -0.52
CA VAL A 17 -11.82 -7.53 -0.19
C VAL A 17 -10.98 -6.86 0.90
N ARG A 18 -10.62 -5.60 0.69
CA ARG A 18 -9.65 -4.89 1.54
C ARG A 18 -10.18 -3.54 2.00
N VAL A 19 -9.61 -3.04 3.08
CA VAL A 19 -9.76 -1.63 3.45
C VAL A 19 -8.58 -0.89 2.84
N SER A 20 -8.83 0.14 2.03
CA SER A 20 -7.78 0.87 1.32
C SER A 20 -7.74 2.34 1.74
N LEU A 21 -6.56 2.81 2.13
CA LEU A 21 -6.30 4.21 2.44
C LEU A 21 -5.40 4.81 1.36
N PHE A 22 -5.88 5.90 0.75
CA PHE A 22 -5.17 6.66 -0.28
C PHE A 22 -4.63 7.95 0.33
N VAL A 23 -3.33 7.97 0.68
CA VAL A 23 -2.68 9.14 1.27
C VAL A 23 -2.48 10.27 0.27
N SER A 24 -2.34 11.49 0.76
CA SER A 24 -2.02 12.68 -0.03
C SER A 24 -0.57 13.08 0.20
N GLY A 25 0.12 13.41 -0.88
CA GLY A 25 1.53 13.78 -0.90
C GLY A 25 2.38 12.79 -1.68
N CYS A 26 3.03 13.26 -2.75
CA CYS A 26 4.00 12.49 -3.52
C CYS A 26 4.96 13.44 -4.23
N THR A 27 6.24 13.30 -3.95
CA THR A 27 7.31 14.09 -4.58
C THR A 27 7.79 13.51 -5.90
N LEU A 28 7.45 12.27 -6.22
CA LEU A 28 7.94 11.57 -7.42
C LEU A 28 7.34 12.09 -8.72
N ARG A 29 6.06 12.45 -8.72
CA ARG A 29 5.35 13.07 -9.86
C ARG A 29 5.54 12.33 -11.19
N CYS A 30 5.36 11.01 -11.18
CA CYS A 30 5.55 10.16 -12.35
C CYS A 30 4.74 10.65 -13.55
N LYS A 31 5.36 10.67 -14.75
CA LYS A 31 4.66 11.02 -15.99
C LYS A 31 3.51 10.04 -16.25
N GLY A 32 2.32 10.58 -16.50
CA GLY A 32 1.13 9.77 -16.76
C GLY A 32 0.50 9.15 -15.52
N CYS A 33 0.94 9.53 -14.31
CA CYS A 33 0.30 9.09 -13.07
C CYS A 33 -1.21 9.33 -13.14
N PHE A 34 -1.99 8.29 -12.88
CA PHE A 34 -3.47 8.38 -12.88
C PHE A 34 -4.04 9.04 -11.62
N ASN A 35 -3.21 9.17 -10.56
CA ASN A 35 -3.62 9.75 -9.28
C ASN A 35 -2.93 11.09 -8.99
N LYS A 36 -2.91 12.01 -9.98
CA LYS A 36 -2.25 13.31 -9.84
C LYS A 36 -2.84 14.17 -8.73
N GLU A 37 -4.10 13.97 -8.40
CA GLU A 37 -4.78 14.67 -7.31
C GLU A 37 -4.10 14.42 -5.95
N SER A 38 -3.47 13.25 -5.79
CA SER A 38 -2.76 12.90 -4.56
C SER A 38 -1.36 13.51 -4.42
N TRP A 39 -0.84 14.23 -5.41
CA TRP A 39 0.51 14.79 -5.33
C TRP A 39 0.68 15.87 -4.26
N SER A 40 -0.37 16.67 -4.04
CA SER A 40 -0.35 17.70 -3.01
C SER A 40 -0.50 17.12 -1.61
N PHE A 41 0.38 17.47 -0.70
CA PHE A 41 0.31 17.07 0.72
C PHE A 41 -0.91 17.65 1.45
N THR A 42 -1.52 18.68 0.90
CA THR A 42 -2.71 19.34 1.45
C THR A 42 -4.02 18.89 0.78
N ALA A 43 -3.94 18.00 -0.22
CA ALA A 43 -5.13 17.48 -0.88
C ALA A 43 -5.98 16.64 0.06
N GLY A 44 -7.27 16.57 -0.20
CA GLY A 44 -8.21 15.73 0.53
C GLY A 44 -8.52 16.24 1.94
N ARG A 45 -8.49 15.34 2.91
CA ARG A 45 -8.92 15.58 4.30
C ARG A 45 -7.83 15.22 5.29
N PRO A 46 -7.77 15.89 6.46
CA PRO A 46 -6.87 15.50 7.54
C PRO A 46 -7.15 14.07 8.03
N PHE A 47 -6.10 13.30 8.24
CA PHE A 47 -6.19 12.01 8.92
C PHE A 47 -6.35 12.24 10.42
N THR A 48 -7.45 11.78 10.99
CA THR A 48 -7.82 12.01 12.38
C THR A 48 -8.05 10.69 13.12
N ALA A 49 -8.25 10.76 14.43
CA ALA A 49 -8.61 9.60 15.24
C ALA A 49 -9.92 8.94 14.76
N GLU A 50 -10.89 9.74 14.26
CA GLU A 50 -12.13 9.25 13.71
C GLU A 50 -11.90 8.48 12.40
N THR A 51 -10.95 8.94 11.56
CA THR A 51 -10.54 8.23 10.34
C THR A 51 -9.93 6.87 10.68
N GLU A 52 -9.04 6.84 11.67
CA GLU A 52 -8.46 5.59 12.15
C GLU A 52 -9.53 4.65 12.72
N ALA A 53 -10.46 5.16 13.52
CA ALA A 53 -11.57 4.36 14.07
C ALA A 53 -12.45 3.74 12.96
N GLN A 54 -12.68 4.45 11.86
CA GLN A 54 -13.37 3.92 10.69
C GLN A 54 -12.61 2.77 10.03
N ILE A 55 -11.28 2.90 9.88
CA ILE A 55 -10.42 1.84 9.36
C ILE A 55 -10.49 0.61 10.25
N MET A 56 -10.29 0.79 11.55
CA MET A 56 -10.29 -0.32 12.52
C MET A 56 -11.64 -1.04 12.57
N LYS A 57 -12.75 -0.29 12.51
CA LYS A 57 -14.10 -0.86 12.44
C LYS A 57 -14.31 -1.67 11.16
N ALA A 58 -13.86 -1.17 10.02
CA ALA A 58 -14.00 -1.89 8.75
C ALA A 58 -13.17 -3.18 8.73
N LEU A 59 -11.94 -3.13 9.26
CA LEU A 59 -11.04 -4.28 9.37
C LEU A 59 -11.58 -5.39 10.28
N ASP A 60 -12.45 -5.08 11.23
CA ASP A 60 -13.03 -6.06 12.17
C ASP A 60 -13.99 -7.07 11.49
N SER A 61 -14.37 -6.84 10.25
CA SER A 61 -15.19 -7.75 9.47
C SER A 61 -14.39 -9.00 9.03
N LYS A 62 -14.98 -10.18 9.21
CA LYS A 62 -14.42 -11.46 8.75
C LYS A 62 -14.25 -11.56 7.22
N TRP A 63 -14.98 -10.75 6.47
CA TRP A 63 -14.93 -10.72 5.01
C TRP A 63 -13.78 -9.89 4.45
N ILE A 64 -13.12 -9.10 5.28
CA ILE A 64 -12.00 -8.26 4.87
C ILE A 64 -10.70 -9.06 4.98
N ALA A 65 -9.98 -9.19 3.86
CA ALA A 65 -8.71 -9.91 3.78
C ALA A 65 -7.54 -9.12 4.39
N GLY A 66 -7.60 -7.79 4.37
CA GLY A 66 -6.51 -6.98 4.90
C GLY A 66 -6.62 -5.49 4.61
N PHE A 67 -5.51 -4.82 4.80
CA PHE A 67 -5.37 -3.37 4.61
C PHE A 67 -4.45 -3.06 3.43
N SER A 68 -4.82 -2.06 2.64
CA SER A 68 -4.02 -1.57 1.50
C SER A 68 -3.71 -0.09 1.67
N LEU A 69 -2.43 0.23 1.56
CA LEU A 69 -1.90 1.57 1.78
C LEU A 69 -1.25 2.09 0.50
N LEU A 70 -1.87 3.10 -0.09
CA LEU A 70 -1.46 3.66 -1.37
C LEU A 70 -1.89 5.13 -1.49
N GLY A 71 -1.98 5.66 -2.70
CA GLY A 71 -2.46 7.02 -2.96
C GLY A 71 -1.37 7.88 -3.59
N GLY A 72 -0.86 8.89 -2.89
CA GLY A 72 0.36 9.60 -3.23
C GLY A 72 1.56 8.66 -3.10
N ASP A 73 2.41 8.87 -2.14
CA ASP A 73 3.41 7.86 -1.76
C ASP A 73 3.45 7.71 -0.24
N PRO A 74 3.04 6.56 0.33
CA PRO A 74 3.06 6.34 1.77
C PRO A 74 4.45 6.48 2.41
N PHE A 75 5.50 6.32 1.62
CA PHE A 75 6.89 6.40 2.08
C PHE A 75 7.48 7.81 2.01
N GLU A 76 6.66 8.83 1.82
CA GLU A 76 7.10 10.20 2.07
C GLU A 76 7.42 10.38 3.56
N PRO A 77 8.56 11.02 3.91
CA PRO A 77 8.99 11.16 5.31
C PRO A 77 7.92 11.76 6.24
N GLU A 78 7.09 12.66 5.71
CA GLU A 78 6.01 13.33 6.45
C GLU A 78 4.90 12.38 6.91
N HIS A 79 4.78 11.21 6.29
CA HIS A 79 3.75 10.21 6.60
C HIS A 79 4.21 9.18 7.62
N GLU A 80 5.52 8.98 7.74
CA GLU A 80 6.09 7.81 8.41
C GLU A 80 5.61 7.63 9.86
N ALA A 81 5.61 8.69 10.65
CA ALA A 81 5.24 8.58 12.06
C ALA A 81 3.76 8.18 12.25
N VAL A 82 2.87 8.79 11.47
CA VAL A 82 1.42 8.51 11.54
C VAL A 82 1.12 7.11 11.02
N LEU A 83 1.69 6.75 9.87
CA LEU A 83 1.42 5.47 9.24
C LEU A 83 2.06 4.30 10.00
N ALA A 84 3.26 4.45 10.54
CA ALA A 84 3.87 3.41 11.37
C ALA A 84 2.99 3.08 12.58
N GLY A 85 2.50 4.09 13.30
CA GLY A 85 1.60 3.88 14.42
C GLY A 85 0.26 3.25 14.01
N LEU A 86 -0.31 3.64 12.86
CA LEU A 86 -1.52 3.01 12.33
C LEU A 86 -1.30 1.53 12.01
N LEU A 87 -0.23 1.20 11.28
CA LEU A 87 0.08 -0.17 10.87
C LEU A 87 0.39 -1.07 12.07
N GLU A 88 1.11 -0.54 13.07
CA GLU A 88 1.37 -1.24 14.33
C GLU A 88 0.06 -1.67 15.00
N ARG A 89 -0.86 -0.72 15.22
CA ARG A 89 -2.17 -1.02 15.83
C ARG A 89 -3.03 -1.96 14.99
N ILE A 90 -2.96 -1.89 13.66
CA ILE A 90 -3.63 -2.84 12.77
C ILE A 90 -3.07 -4.25 13.00
N LYS A 91 -1.76 -4.42 13.01
CA LYS A 91 -1.13 -5.74 13.20
C LYS A 91 -1.33 -6.30 14.60
N GLU A 92 -1.35 -5.46 15.62
CA GLU A 92 -1.66 -5.86 16.99
C GLU A 92 -3.09 -6.39 17.13
N ARG A 93 -4.05 -5.68 16.55
CA ARG A 93 -5.47 -6.04 16.67
C ARG A 93 -5.91 -7.13 15.68
N PHE A 94 -5.32 -7.16 14.51
CA PHE A 94 -5.70 -8.06 13.42
C PHE A 94 -4.47 -8.78 12.84
N PRO A 95 -3.79 -9.65 13.60
CA PRO A 95 -2.53 -10.27 13.19
C PRO A 95 -2.67 -11.15 11.93
N ASP A 96 -3.86 -11.69 11.67
CA ASP A 96 -4.15 -12.55 10.53
C ASP A 96 -4.45 -11.77 9.24
N LYS A 97 -4.62 -10.45 9.31
CA LYS A 97 -4.90 -9.64 8.13
C LYS A 97 -3.62 -9.16 7.48
N THR A 98 -3.54 -9.32 6.16
CA THR A 98 -2.37 -8.90 5.40
C THR A 98 -2.37 -7.39 5.15
N VAL A 99 -1.18 -6.80 5.15
CA VAL A 99 -0.95 -5.40 4.81
C VAL A 99 -0.18 -5.33 3.50
N TRP A 100 -0.77 -4.66 2.52
CA TRP A 100 -0.14 -4.32 1.25
C TRP A 100 0.17 -2.84 1.20
N ALA A 101 1.32 -2.46 0.65
CA ALA A 101 1.67 -1.06 0.44
C ALA A 101 2.30 -0.84 -0.93
N TRP A 102 2.06 0.33 -1.50
CA TRP A 102 2.61 0.74 -2.80
C TRP A 102 3.53 1.95 -2.61
N THR A 103 4.66 1.93 -3.30
CA THR A 103 5.55 3.08 -3.39
C THR A 103 6.12 3.20 -4.81
N GLY A 104 6.33 4.42 -5.25
CA GLY A 104 7.08 4.68 -6.48
C GLY A 104 8.59 4.60 -6.29
N ARG A 105 9.07 4.39 -5.06
CA ARG A 105 10.50 4.17 -4.74
C ARG A 105 10.83 2.70 -4.86
N THR A 106 12.12 2.36 -5.00
CA THR A 106 12.56 0.97 -4.90
C THR A 106 12.76 0.57 -3.43
N PHE A 107 12.69 -0.72 -3.12
CA PHE A 107 12.91 -1.26 -1.77
C PHE A 107 14.19 -0.69 -1.13
N LYS A 108 15.28 -0.62 -1.88
CA LYS A 108 16.56 -0.07 -1.40
C LYS A 108 16.44 1.37 -0.86
N HIS A 109 15.57 2.19 -1.44
CA HIS A 109 15.38 3.57 -0.98
C HIS A 109 14.53 3.64 0.29
N VAL A 110 13.70 2.64 0.55
CA VAL A 110 12.81 2.60 1.70
C VAL A 110 13.19 1.56 2.76
N GLU A 111 14.32 0.86 2.59
CA GLU A 111 14.75 -0.26 3.45
C GLU A 111 14.91 0.10 4.94
N LYS A 112 15.01 1.39 5.27
CA LYS A 112 15.10 1.89 6.65
C LYS A 112 13.78 2.43 7.17
N SER A 113 12.71 2.36 6.38
CA SER A 113 11.42 2.90 6.79
C SER A 113 10.81 2.09 7.94
N ARG A 114 10.27 2.81 8.90
CA ARG A 114 9.54 2.24 10.05
C ARG A 114 8.22 1.55 9.67
N LEU A 115 7.77 1.70 8.41
CA LEU A 115 6.56 1.04 7.91
C LEU A 115 6.81 -0.44 7.61
N LEU A 116 8.00 -0.79 7.12
CA LEU A 116 8.30 -2.12 6.58
C LEU A 116 8.03 -3.30 7.53
N PRO A 117 8.29 -3.20 8.87
CA PRO A 117 8.01 -4.31 9.78
C PRO A 117 6.54 -4.77 9.82
N TYR A 118 5.62 -3.92 9.38
CA TYR A 118 4.18 -4.15 9.44
C TYR A 118 3.57 -4.50 8.07
N ILE A 119 4.37 -4.50 7.00
CA ILE A 119 3.93 -4.74 5.62
C ILE A 119 4.26 -6.19 5.25
N ASP A 120 3.28 -6.91 4.69
CA ASP A 120 3.45 -8.26 4.20
C ASP A 120 3.81 -8.29 2.71
N GLN A 121 3.29 -7.35 1.91
CA GLN A 121 3.60 -7.23 0.48
C GLN A 121 3.86 -5.76 0.12
N LEU A 122 5.00 -5.49 -0.47
CA LEU A 122 5.37 -4.18 -1.00
C LEU A 122 5.36 -4.19 -2.52
N VAL A 123 4.57 -3.32 -3.12
CA VAL A 123 4.66 -3.03 -4.56
C VAL A 123 5.58 -1.83 -4.73
N ASP A 124 6.77 -2.06 -5.29
CA ASP A 124 7.81 -1.05 -5.41
C ASP A 124 8.10 -0.65 -6.87
N GLY A 125 8.65 0.53 -7.05
CA GLY A 125 9.08 1.05 -8.33
C GLY A 125 8.18 2.15 -8.91
N ALA A 126 8.79 3.10 -9.59
CA ALA A 126 8.08 4.22 -10.20
C ALA A 126 7.14 3.74 -11.31
N TYR A 127 5.97 4.34 -11.39
CA TYR A 127 5.05 4.10 -12.50
C TYR A 127 5.66 4.57 -13.83
N VAL A 128 5.65 3.71 -14.83
CA VAL A 128 6.13 3.98 -16.18
C VAL A 128 4.97 3.82 -17.17
N GLN A 129 4.48 4.93 -17.69
CA GLN A 129 3.29 4.97 -18.58
C GLN A 129 3.38 4.03 -19.77
N LYS A 130 4.56 3.90 -20.39
CA LYS A 130 4.78 3.01 -21.54
C LYS A 130 4.68 1.52 -21.21
N LEU A 131 4.77 1.19 -19.92
CA LEU A 131 4.71 -0.17 -19.38
C LEU A 131 3.42 -0.40 -18.60
N HIS A 132 2.42 0.46 -18.79
CA HIS A 132 1.12 0.38 -18.14
C HIS A 132 0.47 -1.00 -18.37
N LEU A 133 -0.10 -1.55 -17.30
CA LEU A 133 -0.85 -2.80 -17.33
C LEU A 133 -2.34 -2.48 -17.42
N GLU A 134 -2.97 -2.90 -18.52
CA GLU A 134 -4.40 -2.63 -18.77
C GLU A 134 -5.34 -3.59 -18.03
N LYS A 135 -4.81 -4.69 -17.52
CA LYS A 135 -5.63 -5.71 -16.87
C LYS A 135 -6.04 -5.30 -15.47
N GLN A 136 -7.31 -5.43 -15.16
CA GLN A 136 -7.80 -5.36 -13.79
C GLN A 136 -7.18 -6.49 -12.96
N GLY A 137 -6.75 -6.16 -11.75
CA GLY A 137 -6.19 -7.14 -10.81
C GLY A 137 -4.67 -7.33 -10.91
N ALA A 138 -3.96 -6.56 -11.74
CA ALA A 138 -2.49 -6.64 -11.82
C ALA A 138 -1.77 -6.23 -10.51
N TRP A 139 -2.49 -5.69 -9.54
CA TRP A 139 -1.98 -5.17 -8.27
C TRP A 139 -0.82 -4.18 -8.39
N ARG A 140 -0.42 -3.82 -9.62
CA ARG A 140 0.64 -2.87 -9.97
C ARG A 140 0.25 -2.08 -11.22
N GLY A 141 0.68 -0.83 -11.33
CA GLY A 141 0.28 0.06 -12.42
C GLY A 141 1.08 -0.12 -13.71
N SER A 142 2.31 -0.65 -13.62
CA SER A 142 3.20 -0.88 -14.77
C SER A 142 4.08 -2.11 -14.54
N SER A 143 4.46 -2.78 -15.63
CA SER A 143 5.15 -4.08 -15.59
C SER A 143 6.55 -4.06 -14.96
N ASN A 144 7.17 -2.89 -14.86
CA ASN A 144 8.46 -2.69 -14.17
C ASN A 144 8.35 -2.68 -12.64
N GLN A 145 7.16 -2.51 -12.09
CA GLN A 145 6.95 -2.57 -10.65
C GLN A 145 7.00 -4.03 -10.18
N ARG A 146 7.46 -4.26 -8.96
CA ARG A 146 7.63 -5.60 -8.38
C ARG A 146 6.71 -5.78 -7.20
N ILE A 147 6.22 -6.98 -7.00
CA ILE A 147 5.54 -7.41 -5.77
C ILE A 147 6.58 -8.13 -4.91
N ILE A 148 6.92 -7.55 -3.78
CA ILE A 148 7.99 -8.03 -2.89
C ILE A 148 7.37 -8.51 -1.59
N PRO A 149 7.43 -9.81 -1.28
CA PRO A 149 6.98 -10.32 0.01
C PRO A 149 7.95 -9.87 1.10
N LEU A 150 7.40 -9.46 2.25
CA LEU A 150 8.18 -9.00 3.39
C LEU A 150 7.86 -9.81 4.64
N TYR A 151 8.89 -10.03 5.45
CA TYR A 151 8.78 -10.56 6.79
C TYR A 151 9.63 -9.72 7.75
N GLN A 152 9.01 -9.15 8.77
CA GLN A 152 9.67 -8.28 9.76
C GLN A 152 10.55 -7.17 9.13
N GLY A 153 10.05 -6.55 8.07
CA GLY A 153 10.71 -5.44 7.37
C GLY A 153 11.83 -5.83 6.41
N ARG A 154 12.02 -7.12 6.16
CA ARG A 154 13.03 -7.65 5.22
C ARG A 154 12.34 -8.41 4.09
N ILE A 155 12.99 -8.52 2.95
CA ILE A 155 12.50 -9.36 1.86
C ILE A 155 12.42 -10.81 2.36
N ASP A 156 11.24 -11.40 2.23
CA ASP A 156 11.02 -12.83 2.53
C ASP A 156 11.49 -13.67 1.34
N GLU A 157 12.64 -14.30 1.48
CA GLU A 157 13.23 -15.15 0.44
C GLU A 157 12.73 -16.60 0.50
N SER A 158 11.77 -16.91 1.37
CA SER A 158 11.21 -18.26 1.45
C SER A 158 10.53 -18.65 0.12
N PRO A 159 10.67 -19.93 -0.34
CA PRO A 159 10.08 -20.37 -1.59
C PRO A 159 8.56 -20.17 -1.65
N ALA A 160 7.86 -20.29 -0.53
CA ALA A 160 6.42 -20.09 -0.44
C ALA A 160 6.02 -18.64 -0.67
N ALA A 161 6.71 -17.70 -0.01
CA ALA A 161 6.43 -16.26 -0.16
C ALA A 161 6.78 -15.77 -1.59
N GLN A 162 7.88 -16.23 -2.15
CA GLN A 162 8.28 -15.91 -3.52
C GLN A 162 7.30 -16.48 -4.55
N ALA A 163 6.78 -17.69 -4.33
CA ALA A 163 5.77 -18.28 -5.21
C ALA A 163 4.44 -17.51 -5.16
N GLU A 164 4.02 -17.06 -3.98
CA GLU A 164 2.81 -16.24 -3.81
C GLU A 164 2.95 -14.90 -4.54
N ALA A 165 4.09 -14.21 -4.38
CA ALA A 165 4.36 -12.96 -5.08
C ALA A 165 4.39 -13.15 -6.60
N ALA A 166 5.06 -14.20 -7.08
CA ALA A 166 5.10 -14.54 -8.51
C ALA A 166 3.72 -14.88 -9.07
N ALA A 167 2.88 -15.60 -8.31
CA ALA A 167 1.49 -15.85 -8.69
C ALA A 167 0.69 -14.55 -8.80
N ALA A 168 0.81 -13.67 -7.82
CA ALA A 168 0.17 -12.35 -7.84
C ALA A 168 0.63 -11.48 -9.03
N GLU A 169 1.86 -11.66 -9.52
CA GLU A 169 2.34 -11.02 -10.74
C GLU A 169 1.84 -11.70 -12.02
N ALA A 170 1.64 -13.02 -12.00
CA ALA A 170 1.29 -13.83 -13.16
C ALA A 170 -0.21 -13.91 -13.46
N GLU A 171 -1.07 -13.74 -12.46
CA GLU A 171 -2.54 -13.76 -12.62
C GLU A 171 -3.05 -12.65 -13.56
N HIS A 172 -2.14 -11.86 -14.10
CA HIS A 172 -2.40 -10.65 -14.89
C HIS A 172 -1.37 -10.46 -15.98
#